data_d0ff07ef8e32e257a2e9c23837e688e1
#
_entry.id   d0ff07ef8e32e257a2e9c23837e688e1
#
_cell.length_a   1.000
_cell.length_b   1.000
_cell.length_c   1.000
_cell.angle_alpha   90.00
_cell.angle_beta   90.00
_cell.angle_gamma   90.00
#
_symmetry.space_group_name_H-M   'P 1'
#
loop_
_entity.id
_entity.type
_entity.pdbx_description
1 polymer ?
#
loop_
_entity_poly.entity_id
_entity_poly.type
_entity_poly.pdbx_seq_one_letter_code
_entity_poly.pdbx_strand_id
1 'polypeptide(L)'
;MKETNGKVKPFGIKDKLGYMFGDFGNDFTFLLSAMFLLKFYTDVMGVSAALVGLMMMAARFVDAITDVTMGQIVDRSRPGKKGKFAPWIRRMCGPVAVASFLMYATYFKGMPMGFKIFWMFFTYLLWGSVCYTGVNIPYGSMASAISDNPTDRTSLSNWRTIGATLAQTAIGVILPLVVYYTDAAGNSVLSGEKMMIGALICSIGAVICYMLCYHMTTERVKVEQNTQKFSFKELIKQLIHNKSLIGIIVCALVFLLAQLSLSNMNAYVYPNYFGNIKAMSIASLAGTVVILALSTFIVKLASKIGKKELSMIGCFISAASFILLFIIHTHNVWVWVGLIIVATIGTSMFNMVIWAMITDVFDESEVQTGVRQDGTIYSVYSFARKLGQACSSGLSGALLSIIGYTSVTAFDPKVVDGIYNITCLVPAGGMILLLLALCFLYPLNKKRVEENAEKLRIKRNEK
;
A
#
# COMPACT_ATOMS: atom_id res chain seq x y z
N MET A 1 -24.02 -19.26 -35.05
CA MET A 1 -23.60 -19.37 -33.62
C MET A 1 -24.82 -18.98 -32.79
N LYS A 2 -25.39 -19.91 -32.00
CA LYS A 2 -26.59 -19.67 -31.18
C LYS A 2 -26.26 -18.62 -30.10
N GLU A 3 -26.90 -17.48 -30.17
CA GLU A 3 -26.99 -16.52 -29.08
C GLU A 3 -27.73 -17.20 -27.92
N THR A 4 -27.01 -17.63 -26.92
CA THR A 4 -27.59 -17.97 -25.62
C THR A 4 -27.96 -16.66 -24.92
N ASN A 5 -29.22 -16.29 -25.06
CA ASN A 5 -29.92 -15.21 -24.34
C ASN A 5 -29.98 -15.52 -22.82
N GLY A 6 -28.86 -15.72 -22.16
CA GLY A 6 -28.78 -15.80 -20.71
C GLY A 6 -28.85 -14.38 -20.16
N LYS A 7 -29.96 -13.99 -19.51
CA LYS A 7 -30.11 -12.73 -18.79
C LYS A 7 -28.89 -12.55 -17.88
N VAL A 8 -28.05 -11.57 -18.20
CA VAL A 8 -26.90 -11.21 -17.37
C VAL A 8 -27.43 -10.82 -15.98
N LYS A 9 -26.95 -11.48 -14.92
CA LYS A 9 -27.40 -11.23 -13.55
C LYS A 9 -27.19 -9.77 -13.19
N PRO A 10 -28.16 -9.10 -12.52
CA PRO A 10 -27.99 -7.71 -12.08
C PRO A 10 -26.82 -7.57 -11.09
N PHE A 11 -26.27 -6.35 -11.00
CA PHE A 11 -25.25 -6.02 -10.00
C PHE A 11 -25.79 -6.25 -8.58
N GLY A 12 -25.00 -6.85 -7.71
CA GLY A 12 -25.45 -7.18 -6.35
C GLY A 12 -24.33 -7.47 -5.37
N ILE A 13 -24.73 -7.94 -4.18
CA ILE A 13 -23.80 -8.26 -3.08
C ILE A 13 -22.75 -9.30 -3.47
N LYS A 14 -23.07 -10.19 -4.40
CA LYS A 14 -22.13 -11.21 -4.88
C LYS A 14 -20.95 -10.60 -5.62
N ASP A 15 -21.18 -9.56 -6.44
CA ASP A 15 -20.11 -8.84 -7.11
C ASP A 15 -19.25 -8.06 -6.12
N LYS A 16 -19.87 -7.45 -5.11
CA LYS A 16 -19.18 -6.68 -4.06
C LYS A 16 -18.27 -7.58 -3.23
N LEU A 17 -18.77 -8.71 -2.75
CA LEU A 17 -17.96 -9.70 -2.02
C LEU A 17 -16.85 -10.29 -2.90
N GLY A 18 -17.16 -10.63 -4.16
CA GLY A 18 -16.17 -11.13 -5.10
C GLY A 18 -15.04 -10.12 -5.33
N TYR A 19 -15.38 -8.85 -5.49
CA TYR A 19 -14.38 -7.79 -5.66
C TYR A 19 -13.57 -7.55 -4.37
N MET A 20 -14.19 -7.63 -3.19
CA MET A 20 -13.52 -7.61 -1.89
C MET A 20 -12.47 -8.73 -1.78
N PHE A 21 -12.84 -9.97 -2.13
CA PHE A 21 -11.90 -11.09 -2.11
C PHE A 21 -10.73 -10.90 -3.07
N GLY A 22 -10.90 -10.20 -4.19
CA GLY A 22 -9.80 -9.89 -5.10
C GLY A 22 -8.70 -9.07 -4.44
N ASP A 23 -9.05 -8.04 -3.67
CA ASP A 23 -8.09 -7.21 -2.94
C ASP A 23 -7.51 -7.94 -1.72
N PHE A 24 -8.35 -8.69 -1.02
CA PHE A 24 -7.90 -9.54 0.08
C PHE A 24 -6.82 -10.53 -0.38
N GLY A 25 -6.99 -11.16 -1.57
CA GLY A 25 -5.98 -12.02 -2.19
C GLY A 25 -4.70 -11.27 -2.59
N ASN A 26 -4.82 -10.08 -3.16
CA ASN A 26 -3.69 -9.21 -3.49
C ASN A 26 -2.86 -8.92 -2.24
N ASP A 27 -3.51 -8.50 -1.17
CA ASP A 27 -2.85 -8.04 0.03
C ASP A 27 -2.25 -9.18 0.86
N PHE A 28 -2.72 -10.42 0.74
CA PHE A 28 -2.05 -11.57 1.36
C PHE A 28 -0.60 -11.72 0.91
N THR A 29 -0.28 -11.44 -0.33
CA THR A 29 1.09 -11.52 -0.85
C THR A 29 1.83 -10.19 -0.72
N PHE A 30 1.13 -9.07 -0.94
CA PHE A 30 1.74 -7.74 -0.91
C PHE A 30 2.13 -7.31 0.52
N LEU A 31 1.22 -7.40 1.48
CA LEU A 31 1.50 -7.00 2.87
C LEU A 31 2.48 -7.95 3.54
N LEU A 32 2.44 -9.25 3.20
CA LEU A 32 3.45 -10.20 3.63
C LEU A 32 4.85 -9.73 3.23
N SER A 33 5.03 -9.35 1.97
CA SER A 33 6.29 -8.81 1.46
C SER A 33 6.64 -7.46 2.12
N ALA A 34 5.70 -6.54 2.20
CA ALA A 34 5.92 -5.20 2.75
C ALA A 34 6.32 -5.20 4.23
N MET A 35 5.83 -6.15 5.03
CA MET A 35 6.07 -6.19 6.48
C MET A 35 7.23 -7.09 6.88
N PHE A 36 7.47 -8.20 6.18
CA PHE A 36 8.35 -9.25 6.67
C PHE A 36 9.52 -9.61 5.73
N LEU A 37 9.51 -9.21 4.46
CA LEU A 37 10.54 -9.64 3.52
C LEU A 37 11.92 -9.11 3.89
N LEU A 38 12.01 -7.83 4.26
CA LEU A 38 13.28 -7.23 4.71
C LEU A 38 13.83 -8.00 5.92
N LYS A 39 12.99 -8.25 6.92
CA LYS A 39 13.35 -9.00 8.13
C LYS A 39 13.73 -10.43 7.83
N PHE A 40 13.02 -11.13 6.94
CA PHE A 40 13.32 -12.50 6.55
C PHE A 40 14.70 -12.61 5.89
N TYR A 41 15.01 -11.73 4.93
CA TYR A 41 16.30 -11.79 4.25
C TYR A 41 17.47 -11.37 5.14
N THR A 42 17.26 -10.43 6.08
CA THR A 42 18.31 -10.04 7.01
C THR A 42 18.59 -11.10 8.07
N ASP A 43 17.55 -11.62 8.72
CA ASP A 43 17.69 -12.48 9.89
C ASP A 43 17.85 -13.96 9.53
N VAL A 44 17.12 -14.43 8.51
CA VAL A 44 17.08 -15.85 8.13
C VAL A 44 18.12 -16.17 7.04
N MET A 45 18.19 -15.32 6.01
CA MET A 45 19.10 -15.53 4.87
C MET A 45 20.48 -14.89 5.08
N GLY A 46 20.62 -13.94 6.03
CA GLY A 46 21.86 -13.26 6.36
C GLY A 46 22.32 -12.24 5.30
N VAL A 47 21.40 -11.74 4.47
CA VAL A 47 21.69 -10.69 3.47
C VAL A 47 21.70 -9.33 4.15
N SER A 48 22.61 -8.42 3.77
CA SER A 48 22.65 -7.10 4.37
C SER A 48 21.37 -6.30 4.11
N ALA A 49 20.89 -5.57 5.12
CA ALA A 49 19.64 -4.81 5.03
C ALA A 49 19.66 -3.76 3.90
N ALA A 50 20.83 -3.10 3.67
CA ALA A 50 20.99 -2.17 2.56
C ALA A 50 20.75 -2.82 1.20
N LEU A 51 21.27 -4.03 0.98
CA LEU A 51 21.13 -4.73 -0.29
C LEU A 51 19.68 -5.19 -0.50
N VAL A 52 19.00 -5.67 0.55
CA VAL A 52 17.58 -6.03 0.48
C VAL A 52 16.74 -4.79 0.18
N GLY A 53 16.96 -3.68 0.88
CA GLY A 53 16.26 -2.43 0.64
C GLY A 53 16.50 -1.86 -0.76
N LEU A 54 17.74 -1.91 -1.24
CA LEU A 54 18.09 -1.50 -2.61
C LEU A 54 17.38 -2.37 -3.66
N MET A 55 17.34 -3.69 -3.46
CA MET A 55 16.62 -4.61 -4.32
C MET A 55 15.13 -4.26 -4.37
N MET A 56 14.48 -4.11 -3.21
CA MET A 56 13.07 -3.76 -3.15
C MET A 56 12.78 -2.42 -3.83
N MET A 57 13.67 -1.44 -3.67
CA MET A 57 13.58 -0.14 -4.33
C MET A 57 13.72 -0.28 -5.85
N ALA A 58 14.77 -0.97 -6.32
CA ALA A 58 15.01 -1.16 -7.76
C ALA A 58 13.87 -1.91 -8.45
N ALA A 59 13.34 -2.94 -7.80
CA ALA A 59 12.20 -3.70 -8.34
C ALA A 59 10.95 -2.83 -8.53
N ARG A 60 10.70 -1.82 -7.71
CA ARG A 60 9.57 -0.91 -7.88
C ARG A 60 9.68 -0.05 -9.16
N PHE A 61 10.89 0.27 -9.60
CA PHE A 61 11.07 0.91 -10.90
C PHE A 61 10.75 -0.04 -12.05
N VAL A 62 11.13 -1.32 -11.93
CA VAL A 62 10.75 -2.35 -12.91
C VAL A 62 9.23 -2.54 -12.91
N ASP A 63 8.58 -2.59 -11.74
CA ASP A 63 7.12 -2.68 -11.59
C ASP A 63 6.41 -1.54 -12.35
N ALA A 64 6.94 -0.31 -12.28
CA ALA A 64 6.35 0.82 -12.98
C ALA A 64 6.31 0.63 -14.51
N ILE A 65 7.34 -0.01 -15.08
CA ILE A 65 7.42 -0.33 -16.52
C ILE A 65 6.49 -1.50 -16.86
N THR A 66 6.54 -2.56 -16.04
CA THR A 66 5.76 -3.77 -16.28
C THR A 66 4.26 -3.55 -16.11
N ASP A 67 3.82 -2.65 -15.21
CA ASP A 67 2.42 -2.29 -15.06
C ASP A 67 1.85 -1.64 -16.32
N VAL A 68 2.59 -0.70 -16.94
CA VAL A 68 2.18 -0.07 -18.20
C VAL A 68 2.11 -1.11 -19.32
N THR A 69 3.13 -1.99 -19.40
CA THR A 69 3.17 -3.06 -20.38
C THR A 69 2.01 -4.03 -20.19
N MET A 70 1.72 -4.43 -18.95
CA MET A 70 0.61 -5.32 -18.64
C MET A 70 -0.74 -4.69 -18.96
N GLY A 71 -0.91 -3.39 -18.68
CA GLY A 71 -2.09 -2.63 -19.07
C GLY A 71 -2.35 -2.75 -20.58
N GLN A 72 -1.32 -2.53 -21.39
CA GLN A 72 -1.42 -2.66 -22.86
C GLN A 72 -1.73 -4.10 -23.32
N ILE A 73 -1.13 -5.12 -22.66
CA ILE A 73 -1.42 -6.53 -22.96
C ILE A 73 -2.88 -6.85 -22.67
N VAL A 74 -3.38 -6.43 -21.51
CA VAL A 74 -4.76 -6.62 -21.11
C VAL A 74 -5.72 -5.89 -22.05
N ASP A 75 -5.40 -4.64 -22.42
CA ASP A 75 -6.24 -3.86 -23.33
C ASP A 75 -6.37 -4.49 -24.74
N ARG A 76 -5.32 -5.13 -25.22
CA ARG A 76 -5.31 -5.86 -26.50
C ARG A 76 -5.86 -7.28 -26.41
N SER A 77 -6.07 -7.81 -25.19
CA SER A 77 -6.55 -9.17 -25.01
C SER A 77 -8.03 -9.30 -25.45
N ARG A 78 -8.35 -10.43 -26.09
CA ARG A 78 -9.73 -10.73 -26.49
C ARG A 78 -10.55 -11.16 -25.27
N PRO A 79 -11.78 -10.66 -25.10
CA PRO A 79 -12.67 -11.10 -24.02
C PRO A 79 -12.93 -12.60 -24.10
N GLY A 80 -12.81 -13.28 -22.97
CA GLY A 80 -13.17 -14.69 -22.84
C GLY A 80 -14.66 -14.87 -22.47
N LYS A 81 -15.05 -16.13 -22.15
CA LYS A 81 -16.44 -16.46 -21.76
C LYS A 81 -16.92 -15.70 -20.50
N LYS A 82 -16.02 -15.26 -19.62
CA LYS A 82 -16.32 -14.54 -18.37
C LYS A 82 -15.90 -13.08 -18.38
N GLY A 83 -15.63 -12.50 -19.55
CA GLY A 83 -15.18 -11.13 -19.70
C GLY A 83 -13.73 -11.01 -20.10
N LYS A 84 -13.17 -9.80 -19.97
CA LYS A 84 -11.81 -9.44 -20.39
C LYS A 84 -10.80 -9.60 -19.26
N PHE A 85 -11.14 -9.22 -18.04
CA PHE A 85 -10.26 -9.12 -16.89
C PHE A 85 -10.24 -10.37 -16.00
N ALA A 86 -11.41 -10.95 -15.72
CA ALA A 86 -11.55 -12.14 -14.86
C ALA A 86 -10.69 -13.34 -15.31
N PRO A 87 -10.50 -13.64 -16.62
CA PRO A 87 -9.62 -14.72 -17.06
C PRO A 87 -8.15 -14.53 -16.69
N TRP A 88 -7.68 -13.27 -16.57
CA TRP A 88 -6.30 -12.96 -16.13
C TRP A 88 -6.12 -13.31 -14.66
N ILE A 89 -7.08 -12.95 -13.80
CA ILE A 89 -7.05 -13.29 -12.37
C ILE A 89 -6.92 -14.82 -12.21
N ARG A 90 -7.72 -15.59 -12.93
CA ARG A 90 -7.66 -17.07 -12.88
C ARG A 90 -6.31 -17.62 -13.36
N ARG A 91 -5.74 -17.06 -14.43
CA ARG A 91 -4.48 -17.56 -15.01
C ARG A 91 -3.29 -17.24 -14.11
N MET A 92 -3.29 -16.09 -13.47
CA MET A 92 -2.16 -15.59 -12.70
C MET A 92 -2.25 -15.91 -11.20
N CYS A 93 -3.39 -16.38 -10.68
CA CYS A 93 -3.53 -16.72 -9.24
C CYS A 93 -2.53 -17.80 -8.76
N GLY A 94 -2.30 -18.84 -9.55
CA GLY A 94 -1.31 -19.85 -9.25
C GLY A 94 0.13 -19.32 -9.33
N PRO A 95 0.56 -18.75 -10.45
CA PRO A 95 1.88 -18.14 -10.59
C PRO A 95 2.23 -17.13 -9.49
N VAL A 96 1.33 -16.21 -9.11
CA VAL A 96 1.60 -15.24 -8.05
C VAL A 96 1.77 -15.90 -6.69
N ALA A 97 0.98 -16.92 -6.39
CA ALA A 97 1.07 -17.67 -5.14
C ALA A 97 2.40 -18.45 -5.05
N VAL A 98 2.77 -19.13 -6.13
CA VAL A 98 4.06 -19.85 -6.20
C VAL A 98 5.24 -18.88 -6.06
N ALA A 99 5.23 -17.77 -6.79
CA ALA A 99 6.29 -16.77 -6.70
C ALA A 99 6.39 -16.15 -5.30
N SER A 100 5.24 -15.84 -4.65
CA SER A 100 5.18 -15.35 -3.28
C SER A 100 5.78 -16.35 -2.28
N PHE A 101 5.44 -17.64 -2.41
CA PHE A 101 6.02 -18.70 -1.57
C PHE A 101 7.53 -18.82 -1.77
N LEU A 102 8.01 -18.78 -3.02
CA LEU A 102 9.43 -18.92 -3.34
C LEU A 102 10.30 -17.81 -2.72
N MET A 103 9.75 -16.60 -2.51
CA MET A 103 10.47 -15.53 -1.81
C MET A 103 10.88 -15.90 -0.38
N TYR A 104 10.14 -16.79 0.26
CA TYR A 104 10.37 -17.23 1.66
C TYR A 104 10.92 -18.66 1.76
N ALA A 105 11.41 -19.23 0.68
CA ALA A 105 11.96 -20.58 0.66
C ALA A 105 13.28 -20.64 1.45
N THR A 106 13.27 -21.34 2.59
CA THR A 106 14.43 -21.50 3.48
C THR A 106 15.41 -22.57 3.01
N TYR A 107 15.06 -23.37 2.00
CA TYR A 107 15.90 -24.43 1.45
C TYR A 107 17.29 -23.94 0.99
N PHE A 108 17.39 -22.67 0.64
CA PHE A 108 18.62 -22.06 0.14
C PHE A 108 19.43 -21.31 1.21
N LYS A 109 19.06 -21.45 2.50
CA LYS A 109 19.76 -20.78 3.61
C LYS A 109 21.26 -21.13 3.68
N GLY A 110 21.62 -22.35 3.34
CA GLY A 110 23.00 -22.83 3.33
C GLY A 110 23.82 -22.50 2.07
N MET A 111 23.20 -21.91 1.05
CA MET A 111 23.87 -21.59 -0.21
C MET A 111 24.83 -20.40 -0.09
N PRO A 112 25.82 -20.25 -1.00
CA PRO A 112 26.70 -19.09 -1.05
C PRO A 112 25.91 -17.76 -1.17
N MET A 113 26.46 -16.67 -0.62
CA MET A 113 25.81 -15.36 -0.59
C MET A 113 25.38 -14.86 -1.98
N GLY A 114 26.22 -15.08 -3.00
CA GLY A 114 25.90 -14.72 -4.38
C GLY A 114 24.62 -15.39 -4.90
N PHE A 115 24.41 -16.69 -4.57
CA PHE A 115 23.18 -17.39 -4.93
C PHE A 115 21.97 -16.83 -4.18
N LYS A 116 22.10 -16.54 -2.89
CA LYS A 116 21.01 -15.95 -2.08
C LYS A 116 20.57 -14.61 -2.62
N ILE A 117 21.52 -13.76 -3.02
CA ILE A 117 21.24 -12.46 -3.64
C ILE A 117 20.54 -12.64 -4.98
N PHE A 118 21.05 -13.52 -5.85
CA PHE A 118 20.40 -13.85 -7.13
C PHE A 118 18.96 -14.36 -6.90
N TRP A 119 18.77 -15.30 -5.97
CA TRP A 119 17.47 -15.87 -5.63
C TRP A 119 16.48 -14.81 -5.15
N MET A 120 16.94 -13.91 -4.29
CA MET A 120 16.17 -12.79 -3.78
C MET A 120 15.68 -11.88 -4.92
N PHE A 121 16.57 -11.44 -5.79
CA PHE A 121 16.21 -10.60 -6.95
C PHE A 121 15.26 -11.32 -7.90
N PHE A 122 15.59 -12.56 -8.25
CA PHE A 122 14.80 -13.35 -9.18
C PHE A 122 13.38 -13.59 -8.68
N THR A 123 13.21 -14.05 -7.44
CA THR A 123 11.89 -14.37 -6.90
C THR A 123 11.05 -13.11 -6.64
N TYR A 124 11.69 -12.02 -6.19
CA TYR A 124 10.98 -10.76 -5.99
C TYR A 124 10.50 -10.13 -7.29
N LEU A 125 11.34 -10.09 -8.32
CA LEU A 125 10.95 -9.59 -9.65
C LEU A 125 9.90 -10.51 -10.29
N LEU A 126 10.04 -11.81 -10.18
CA LEU A 126 9.05 -12.76 -10.67
C LEU A 126 7.70 -12.54 -10.00
N TRP A 127 7.69 -12.38 -8.67
CA TRP A 127 6.48 -12.12 -7.92
C TRP A 127 5.89 -10.73 -8.27
N GLY A 128 6.64 -9.65 -8.08
CA GLY A 128 6.15 -8.27 -8.17
C GLY A 128 5.90 -7.84 -9.61
N SER A 129 6.95 -7.91 -10.45
CA SER A 129 6.93 -7.31 -11.77
C SER A 129 6.22 -8.16 -12.84
N VAL A 130 6.08 -9.48 -12.62
CA VAL A 130 5.44 -10.38 -13.58
C VAL A 130 4.10 -10.88 -13.06
N CYS A 131 4.11 -11.62 -11.95
CA CYS A 131 2.93 -12.34 -11.49
C CYS A 131 1.91 -11.44 -10.81
N TYR A 132 2.34 -10.60 -9.87
CA TYR A 132 1.47 -9.69 -9.14
C TYR A 132 0.89 -8.61 -10.05
N THR A 133 1.69 -8.00 -10.91
CA THR A 133 1.24 -7.06 -11.95
C THR A 133 0.20 -7.72 -12.86
N GLY A 134 0.40 -9.01 -13.22
CA GLY A 134 -0.51 -9.81 -14.03
C GLY A 134 -1.90 -10.06 -13.38
N VAL A 135 -2.01 -9.93 -12.06
CA VAL A 135 -3.30 -9.99 -11.34
C VAL A 135 -3.81 -8.59 -11.02
N ASN A 136 -2.96 -7.74 -10.47
CA ASN A 136 -3.37 -6.45 -9.89
C ASN A 136 -3.89 -5.46 -10.94
N ILE A 137 -3.29 -5.41 -12.14
CA ILE A 137 -3.73 -4.51 -13.21
C ILE A 137 -5.10 -4.91 -13.77
N PRO A 138 -5.35 -6.18 -14.17
CA PRO A 138 -6.69 -6.61 -14.57
C PRO A 138 -7.72 -6.45 -13.46
N TYR A 139 -7.38 -6.78 -12.22
CA TYR A 139 -8.26 -6.63 -11.07
C TYR A 139 -8.68 -5.16 -10.85
N GLY A 140 -7.72 -4.23 -10.84
CA GLY A 140 -8.01 -2.80 -10.71
C GLY A 140 -8.92 -2.26 -11.81
N SER A 141 -8.73 -2.74 -13.05
CA SER A 141 -9.53 -2.34 -14.23
C SER A 141 -10.92 -2.99 -14.26
N MET A 142 -11.11 -4.13 -13.59
CA MET A 142 -12.35 -4.91 -13.63
C MET A 142 -13.54 -4.16 -13.04
N ALA A 143 -13.37 -3.22 -12.13
CA ALA A 143 -14.45 -2.44 -11.53
C ALA A 143 -15.29 -1.72 -12.59
N SER A 144 -14.66 -1.17 -13.64
CA SER A 144 -15.36 -0.49 -14.74
C SER A 144 -16.12 -1.44 -15.66
N ALA A 145 -15.74 -2.73 -15.70
CA ALA A 145 -16.40 -3.75 -16.47
C ALA A 145 -17.56 -4.43 -15.69
N ILE A 146 -17.53 -4.40 -14.37
CA ILE A 146 -18.60 -4.94 -13.51
C ILE A 146 -19.86 -4.08 -13.62
N SER A 147 -19.73 -2.75 -13.55
CA SER A 147 -20.86 -1.81 -13.67
C SER A 147 -20.41 -0.48 -14.30
N ASP A 148 -21.29 0.14 -15.08
CA ASP A 148 -21.14 1.49 -15.62
C ASP A 148 -21.68 2.57 -14.64
N ASN A 149 -22.48 2.15 -13.66
CA ASN A 149 -23.05 3.05 -12.67
C ASN A 149 -21.99 3.56 -11.67
N PRO A 150 -21.79 4.89 -11.53
CA PRO A 150 -20.82 5.46 -10.60
C PRO A 150 -21.04 5.05 -9.13
N THR A 151 -22.29 4.89 -8.70
CA THR A 151 -22.65 4.47 -7.33
C THR A 151 -22.18 3.03 -7.06
N ASP A 152 -22.35 2.13 -8.04
CA ASP A 152 -21.88 0.75 -7.93
C ASP A 152 -20.36 0.68 -7.86
N ARG A 153 -19.67 1.47 -8.69
CA ARG A 153 -18.19 1.56 -8.66
C ARG A 153 -17.68 2.08 -7.32
N THR A 154 -18.35 3.09 -6.75
CA THR A 154 -18.04 3.58 -5.40
C THR A 154 -18.24 2.47 -4.36
N SER A 155 -19.34 1.73 -4.47
CA SER A 155 -19.59 0.58 -3.60
C SER A 155 -18.50 -0.50 -3.73
N LEU A 156 -18.07 -0.84 -4.95
CA LEU A 156 -16.96 -1.78 -5.18
C LEU A 156 -15.66 -1.29 -4.52
N SER A 157 -15.34 0.01 -4.66
CA SER A 157 -14.17 0.61 -4.03
C SER A 157 -14.21 0.51 -2.50
N ASN A 158 -15.38 0.71 -1.88
CA ASN A 158 -15.56 0.54 -0.45
C ASN A 158 -15.33 -0.92 -0.01
N TRP A 159 -15.91 -1.88 -0.73
CA TRP A 159 -15.71 -3.30 -0.45
C TRP A 159 -14.26 -3.74 -0.66
N ARG A 160 -13.58 -3.17 -1.64
CA ARG A 160 -12.14 -3.32 -1.83
C ARG A 160 -11.37 -2.90 -0.58
N THR A 161 -11.66 -1.72 -0.05
CA THR A 161 -11.01 -1.22 1.18
C THR A 161 -11.25 -2.14 2.38
N ILE A 162 -12.46 -2.72 2.50
CA ILE A 162 -12.75 -3.72 3.53
C ILE A 162 -11.83 -4.95 3.35
N GLY A 163 -11.67 -5.45 2.11
CA GLY A 163 -10.78 -6.57 1.81
C GLY A 163 -9.33 -6.29 2.22
N ALA A 164 -8.79 -5.13 1.85
CA ALA A 164 -7.44 -4.69 2.25
C ALA A 164 -7.30 -4.62 3.78
N THR A 165 -8.29 -4.06 4.47
CA THR A 165 -8.26 -3.95 5.95
C THR A 165 -8.27 -5.32 6.62
N LEU A 166 -9.07 -6.26 6.11
CA LEU A 166 -9.10 -7.64 6.62
C LEU A 166 -7.77 -8.36 6.41
N ALA A 167 -7.14 -8.20 5.23
CA ALA A 167 -5.83 -8.78 4.95
C ALA A 167 -4.75 -8.18 5.87
N GLN A 168 -4.74 -6.86 6.04
CA GLN A 168 -3.82 -6.17 6.93
C GLN A 168 -3.98 -6.66 8.37
N THR A 169 -5.20 -6.84 8.84
CA THR A 169 -5.48 -7.37 10.19
C THR A 169 -5.00 -8.81 10.31
N ALA A 170 -5.31 -9.67 9.33
CA ALA A 170 -4.89 -11.07 9.38
C ALA A 170 -3.35 -11.20 9.42
N ILE A 171 -2.63 -10.48 8.55
CA ILE A 171 -1.17 -10.52 8.50
C ILE A 171 -0.55 -9.81 9.70
N GLY A 172 -1.04 -8.64 10.08
CA GLY A 172 -0.48 -7.84 11.18
C GLY A 172 -0.75 -8.41 12.57
N VAL A 173 -1.82 -9.21 12.75
CA VAL A 173 -2.20 -9.79 14.03
C VAL A 173 -1.77 -11.25 14.15
N ILE A 174 -2.13 -12.08 13.17
CA ILE A 174 -1.96 -13.53 13.27
C ILE A 174 -0.52 -13.95 12.96
N LEU A 175 0.06 -13.42 11.89
CA LEU A 175 1.34 -13.87 11.40
C LEU A 175 2.48 -13.68 12.44
N PRO A 176 2.62 -12.53 13.13
CA PRO A 176 3.66 -12.35 14.14
C PRO A 176 3.59 -13.39 15.27
N LEU A 177 2.38 -13.77 15.72
CA LEU A 177 2.18 -14.75 16.77
C LEU A 177 2.64 -16.18 16.38
N VAL A 178 2.67 -16.46 15.07
CA VAL A 178 3.02 -17.79 14.54
C VAL A 178 4.51 -17.87 14.19
N VAL A 179 5.06 -16.81 13.55
CA VAL A 179 6.39 -16.87 12.92
C VAL A 179 7.53 -16.55 13.87
N TYR A 180 7.28 -15.88 14.98
CA TYR A 180 8.29 -15.62 16.00
C TYR A 180 8.30 -16.72 17.06
N TYR A 181 9.48 -16.93 17.70
CA TYR A 181 9.65 -17.79 18.85
C TYR A 181 10.66 -17.17 19.81
N THR A 182 10.68 -17.62 21.05
CA THR A 182 11.68 -17.19 22.04
C THR A 182 12.84 -18.17 22.00
N ASP A 183 14.07 -17.66 21.81
CA ASP A 183 15.28 -18.49 21.83
C ASP A 183 15.73 -18.81 23.27
N ALA A 184 16.84 -19.56 23.40
CA ALA A 184 17.38 -19.94 24.70
C ALA A 184 17.91 -18.74 25.53
N ALA A 185 18.21 -17.61 24.89
CA ALA A 185 18.63 -16.36 25.52
C ALA A 185 17.45 -15.46 25.92
N GLY A 186 16.19 -15.86 25.62
CA GLY A 186 15.00 -15.09 25.91
C GLY A 186 14.63 -14.07 24.81
N ASN A 187 15.33 -14.07 23.68
CA ASN A 187 15.08 -13.14 22.58
C ASN A 187 13.95 -13.62 21.67
N SER A 188 13.18 -12.67 21.15
CA SER A 188 12.15 -12.94 20.14
C SER A 188 12.75 -12.98 18.75
N VAL A 189 12.88 -14.18 18.17
CA VAL A 189 13.56 -14.44 16.89
C VAL A 189 12.58 -14.91 15.83
N LEU A 190 12.77 -14.49 14.58
CA LEU A 190 11.98 -14.92 13.43
C LEU A 190 12.40 -16.35 13.02
N SER A 191 11.45 -17.28 13.03
CA SER A 191 11.68 -18.63 12.53
C SER A 191 11.53 -18.67 11.01
N GLY A 192 12.61 -19.02 10.31
CA GLY A 192 12.56 -19.16 8.85
C GLY A 192 11.56 -20.22 8.38
N GLU A 193 11.49 -21.37 9.07
CA GLU A 193 10.56 -22.46 8.73
C GLU A 193 9.11 -22.04 8.93
N LYS A 194 8.80 -21.44 10.08
CA LYS A 194 7.44 -20.94 10.36
C LYS A 194 7.05 -19.81 9.39
N MET A 195 8.01 -18.96 9.00
CA MET A 195 7.77 -17.92 8.02
C MET A 195 7.49 -18.51 6.63
N MET A 196 8.21 -19.53 6.21
CA MET A 196 7.95 -20.25 4.97
C MET A 196 6.57 -20.92 4.98
N ILE A 197 6.17 -21.55 6.08
CA ILE A 197 4.82 -22.14 6.25
C ILE A 197 3.76 -21.02 6.24
N GLY A 198 3.99 -19.91 6.93
CA GLY A 198 3.11 -18.73 6.91
C GLY A 198 2.92 -18.17 5.50
N ALA A 199 4.01 -18.07 4.73
CA ALA A 199 3.96 -17.65 3.33
C ALA A 199 3.18 -18.63 2.45
N LEU A 200 3.30 -19.94 2.70
CA LEU A 200 2.52 -20.98 2.01
C LEU A 200 1.02 -20.82 2.31
N ILE A 201 0.65 -20.64 3.57
CA ILE A 201 -0.75 -20.44 3.99
C ILE A 201 -1.32 -19.17 3.35
N CYS A 202 -0.58 -18.05 3.40
CA CYS A 202 -0.99 -16.81 2.74
C CYS A 202 -1.14 -16.97 1.23
N SER A 203 -0.22 -17.72 0.59
CA SER A 203 -0.27 -17.99 -0.85
C SER A 203 -1.49 -18.85 -1.24
N ILE A 204 -1.81 -19.89 -0.46
CA ILE A 204 -3.03 -20.70 -0.65
C ILE A 204 -4.28 -19.82 -0.44
N GLY A 205 -4.29 -19.02 0.64
CA GLY A 205 -5.37 -18.07 0.91
C GLY A 205 -5.59 -17.08 -0.24
N ALA A 206 -4.51 -16.56 -0.83
CA ALA A 206 -4.57 -15.70 -2.00
C ALA A 206 -5.22 -16.38 -3.20
N VAL A 207 -4.84 -17.65 -3.51
CA VAL A 207 -5.47 -18.43 -4.58
C VAL A 207 -6.97 -18.60 -4.35
N ILE A 208 -7.36 -18.97 -3.13
CA ILE A 208 -8.78 -19.14 -2.77
C ILE A 208 -9.53 -17.82 -2.99
N CYS A 209 -8.99 -16.70 -2.52
CA CYS A 209 -9.59 -15.37 -2.66
C CYS A 209 -9.69 -14.94 -4.13
N TYR A 210 -8.67 -15.17 -4.95
CA TYR A 210 -8.71 -14.88 -6.38
C TYR A 210 -9.74 -15.75 -7.11
N MET A 211 -9.86 -17.03 -6.75
CA MET A 211 -10.86 -17.91 -7.33
C MET A 211 -12.28 -17.51 -6.92
N LEU A 212 -12.49 -17.06 -5.67
CA LEU A 212 -13.76 -16.47 -5.24
C LEU A 212 -14.07 -15.20 -6.04
N CYS A 213 -13.10 -14.32 -6.22
CA CYS A 213 -13.26 -13.14 -7.08
C CYS A 213 -13.67 -13.54 -8.51
N TYR A 214 -12.97 -14.47 -9.13
CA TYR A 214 -13.28 -14.97 -10.48
C TYR A 214 -14.69 -15.58 -10.61
N HIS A 215 -15.16 -16.30 -9.58
CA HIS A 215 -16.46 -16.96 -9.64
C HIS A 215 -17.63 -16.07 -9.24
N MET A 216 -17.40 -15.09 -8.38
CA MET A 216 -18.45 -14.25 -7.82
C MET A 216 -18.68 -12.97 -8.63
N THR A 217 -17.67 -12.43 -9.31
CA THR A 217 -17.80 -11.22 -10.13
C THR A 217 -18.32 -11.54 -11.54
N THR A 218 -19.08 -10.61 -12.11
CA THR A 218 -19.60 -10.68 -13.48
C THR A 218 -19.30 -9.38 -14.21
N GLU A 219 -18.53 -9.46 -15.30
CA GLU A 219 -18.30 -8.32 -16.20
C GLU A 219 -19.51 -8.14 -17.11
N ARG A 220 -20.13 -6.94 -17.06
CA ARG A 220 -21.37 -6.60 -17.79
C ARG A 220 -21.13 -5.55 -18.87
N VAL A 221 -20.14 -4.70 -18.65
CA VAL A 221 -19.81 -3.56 -19.53
C VAL A 221 -18.70 -3.97 -20.47
N LYS A 222 -18.91 -3.79 -21.76
CA LYS A 222 -17.83 -3.92 -22.76
C LYS A 222 -16.94 -2.68 -22.64
N VAL A 223 -15.76 -2.85 -22.09
CA VAL A 223 -14.76 -1.77 -22.02
C VAL A 223 -14.09 -1.66 -23.37
N GLU A 224 -14.31 -0.52 -24.05
CA GLU A 224 -13.64 -0.20 -25.31
C GLU A 224 -12.13 -0.08 -25.11
N GLN A 225 -11.38 -0.42 -26.17
CA GLN A 225 -9.93 -0.32 -26.13
C GLN A 225 -9.51 1.16 -26.06
N ASN A 226 -8.88 1.55 -24.96
CA ASN A 226 -8.31 2.88 -24.86
C ASN A 226 -7.00 2.90 -25.63
N THR A 227 -6.99 3.52 -26.81
CA THR A 227 -5.83 3.64 -27.72
C THR A 227 -4.95 4.85 -27.40
N GLN A 228 -5.23 5.59 -26.34
CA GLN A 228 -4.40 6.74 -25.96
C GLN A 228 -2.99 6.28 -25.59
N LYS A 229 -2.00 6.76 -26.35
CA LYS A 229 -0.59 6.53 -26.05
C LYS A 229 -0.22 7.33 -24.80
N PHE A 230 0.26 6.64 -23.80
CA PHE A 230 0.85 7.25 -22.61
C PHE A 230 2.09 8.05 -23.03
N SER A 231 2.07 9.36 -22.86
CA SER A 231 3.20 10.24 -23.16
C SER A 231 3.80 10.77 -21.87
N PHE A 232 4.98 10.25 -21.50
CA PHE A 232 5.73 10.73 -20.32
C PHE A 232 6.09 12.22 -20.42
N LYS A 233 6.27 12.73 -21.64
CA LYS A 233 6.57 14.14 -21.89
C LYS A 233 5.38 15.06 -21.57
N GLU A 234 4.16 14.63 -21.89
CA GLU A 234 2.94 15.38 -21.55
C GLU A 234 2.69 15.37 -20.05
N LEU A 235 2.98 14.25 -19.38
CA LEU A 235 2.92 14.15 -17.92
C LEU A 235 3.82 15.18 -17.24
N ILE A 236 5.09 15.25 -17.62
CA ILE A 236 6.06 16.20 -17.06
C ILE A 236 5.63 17.64 -17.33
N LYS A 237 5.14 17.95 -18.53
CA LYS A 237 4.67 19.28 -18.89
C LYS A 237 3.50 19.75 -18.04
N GLN A 238 2.55 18.86 -17.75
CA GLN A 238 1.40 19.17 -16.88
C GLN A 238 1.80 19.29 -15.41
N LEU A 239 2.76 18.47 -14.95
CA LEU A 239 3.33 18.55 -13.61
C LEU A 239 3.88 19.94 -13.32
N ILE A 240 4.71 20.49 -14.20
CA ILE A 240 5.43 21.75 -13.97
C ILE A 240 4.47 22.94 -13.84
N HIS A 241 3.30 22.90 -14.45
CA HIS A 241 2.35 24.01 -14.48
C HIS A 241 1.23 23.94 -13.42
N ASN A 242 1.06 22.81 -12.73
CA ASN A 242 0.00 22.61 -11.75
C ASN A 242 0.55 22.51 -10.33
N LYS A 243 0.59 23.62 -9.58
CA LYS A 243 1.07 23.68 -8.19
C LYS A 243 0.30 22.73 -7.26
N SER A 244 -1.01 22.59 -7.45
CA SER A 244 -1.85 21.71 -6.62
C SER A 244 -1.47 20.24 -6.82
N LEU A 245 -1.15 19.87 -8.09
CA LEU A 245 -0.70 18.54 -8.43
C LEU A 245 0.67 18.23 -7.83
N ILE A 246 1.63 19.15 -7.93
CA ILE A 246 2.94 19.01 -7.28
C ILE A 246 2.77 18.84 -5.78
N GLY A 247 1.94 19.68 -5.16
CA GLY A 247 1.68 19.62 -3.73
C GLY A 247 1.17 18.25 -3.28
N ILE A 248 0.13 17.70 -3.93
CA ILE A 248 -0.43 16.40 -3.55
C ILE A 248 0.51 15.23 -3.83
N ILE A 249 1.35 15.32 -4.87
CA ILE A 249 2.39 14.33 -5.19
C ILE A 249 3.43 14.25 -4.07
N VAL A 250 3.96 15.41 -3.66
CA VAL A 250 4.94 15.48 -2.56
C VAL A 250 4.33 14.96 -1.26
N CYS A 251 3.09 15.34 -0.96
CA CYS A 251 2.37 14.86 0.21
C CYS A 251 2.23 13.33 0.18
N ALA A 252 1.81 12.75 -0.94
CA ALA A 252 1.65 11.30 -1.06
C ALA A 252 2.97 10.54 -0.94
N LEU A 253 4.03 11.04 -1.57
CA LEU A 253 5.36 10.45 -1.53
C LEU A 253 5.89 10.42 -0.10
N VAL A 254 5.91 11.56 0.58
CA VAL A 254 6.41 11.69 1.96
C VAL A 254 5.59 10.85 2.93
N PHE A 255 4.27 10.87 2.79
CA PHE A 255 3.37 10.06 3.62
C PHE A 255 3.65 8.57 3.50
N LEU A 256 3.73 8.04 2.27
CA LEU A 256 3.98 6.62 2.04
C LEU A 256 5.38 6.20 2.47
N LEU A 257 6.37 7.08 2.27
CA LEU A 257 7.71 6.85 2.77
C LEU A 257 7.70 6.67 4.29
N ALA A 258 7.07 7.57 5.03
CA ALA A 258 7.00 7.51 6.49
C ALA A 258 6.20 6.29 6.98
N GLN A 259 5.01 6.06 6.41
CA GLN A 259 4.11 4.99 6.86
C GLN A 259 4.66 3.59 6.58
N LEU A 260 5.23 3.35 5.40
CA LEU A 260 5.79 2.05 5.07
C LEU A 260 7.13 1.81 5.75
N SER A 261 7.93 2.86 6.00
CA SER A 261 9.12 2.73 6.85
C SER A 261 8.75 2.33 8.27
N LEU A 262 7.70 2.90 8.85
CA LEU A 262 7.18 2.48 10.16
C LEU A 262 6.72 1.02 10.12
N SER A 263 6.00 0.62 9.07
CA SER A 263 5.55 -0.76 8.89
C SER A 263 6.72 -1.75 8.83
N ASN A 264 7.78 -1.41 8.10
CA ASN A 264 9.01 -2.21 8.05
C ASN A 264 9.68 -2.28 9.43
N MET A 265 9.80 -1.13 10.12
CA MET A 265 10.48 -1.07 11.42
C MET A 265 9.71 -1.78 12.53
N ASN A 266 8.40 -1.93 12.43
CA ASN A 266 7.61 -2.70 13.40
C ASN A 266 8.08 -4.15 13.52
N ALA A 267 8.54 -4.77 12.42
CA ALA A 267 9.12 -6.11 12.44
C ALA A 267 10.45 -6.21 13.20
N TYR A 268 11.07 -5.07 13.53
CA TYR A 268 12.32 -4.99 14.27
C TYR A 268 12.11 -4.46 15.70
N VAL A 269 11.37 -3.36 15.89
CA VAL A 269 11.23 -2.73 17.21
C VAL A 269 10.52 -3.63 18.22
N TYR A 270 9.45 -4.31 17.82
CA TYR A 270 8.72 -5.17 18.76
C TYR A 270 9.53 -6.42 19.20
N PRO A 271 10.20 -7.18 18.30
CA PRO A 271 10.99 -8.33 18.73
C PRO A 271 12.35 -7.94 19.34
N ASN A 272 13.08 -6.99 18.74
CA ASN A 272 14.46 -6.73 19.13
C ASN A 272 14.57 -5.73 20.31
N TYR A 273 13.73 -4.67 20.36
CA TYR A 273 13.78 -3.68 21.46
C TYR A 273 12.88 -4.09 22.62
N PHE A 274 11.61 -4.42 22.35
CA PHE A 274 10.66 -4.75 23.43
C PHE A 274 10.61 -6.24 23.78
N GLY A 275 11.11 -7.14 22.95
CA GLY A 275 10.99 -8.58 23.14
C GLY A 275 9.52 -9.07 23.20
N ASN A 276 8.56 -8.28 22.71
CA ASN A 276 7.14 -8.54 22.92
C ASN A 276 6.33 -8.54 21.62
N ILE A 277 6.19 -9.73 21.03
CA ILE A 277 5.44 -9.93 19.79
C ILE A 277 3.93 -9.77 19.98
N LYS A 278 3.40 -10.12 21.16
CA LYS A 278 1.96 -9.95 21.45
C LYS A 278 1.56 -8.48 21.35
N ALA A 279 2.43 -7.57 21.80
CA ALA A 279 2.19 -6.14 21.70
C ALA A 279 2.14 -5.66 20.23
N MET A 280 2.94 -6.24 19.33
CA MET A 280 2.86 -5.96 17.88
C MET A 280 1.46 -6.30 17.31
N SER A 281 0.96 -7.48 17.65
CA SER A 281 -0.37 -7.92 17.21
C SER A 281 -1.49 -7.06 17.80
N ILE A 282 -1.40 -6.69 19.08
CA ILE A 282 -2.37 -5.81 19.75
C ILE A 282 -2.34 -4.42 19.13
N ALA A 283 -1.16 -3.85 18.85
CA ALA A 283 -1.03 -2.56 18.19
C ALA A 283 -1.65 -2.57 16.78
N SER A 284 -1.44 -3.64 16.01
CA SER A 284 -2.04 -3.81 14.68
C SER A 284 -3.57 -3.90 14.76
N LEU A 285 -4.10 -4.66 15.71
CA LEU A 285 -5.55 -4.77 15.93
C LEU A 285 -6.14 -3.43 16.36
N ALA A 286 -5.52 -2.76 17.34
CA ALA A 286 -5.95 -1.45 17.82
C ALA A 286 -5.93 -0.41 16.69
N GLY A 287 -4.90 -0.42 15.83
CA GLY A 287 -4.84 0.42 14.65
C GLY A 287 -6.03 0.20 13.70
N THR A 288 -6.40 -1.06 13.45
CA THR A 288 -7.57 -1.40 12.63
C THR A 288 -8.86 -0.85 13.27
N VAL A 289 -9.06 -1.02 14.57
CA VAL A 289 -10.22 -0.49 15.30
C VAL A 289 -10.28 1.04 15.20
N VAL A 290 -9.15 1.72 15.34
CA VAL A 290 -9.05 3.18 15.19
C VAL A 290 -9.47 3.61 13.78
N ILE A 291 -8.96 2.96 12.74
CA ILE A 291 -9.30 3.26 11.34
C ILE A 291 -10.81 3.10 11.12
N LEU A 292 -11.40 2.01 11.57
CA LEU A 292 -12.83 1.77 11.42
C LEU A 292 -13.68 2.80 12.20
N ALA A 293 -13.29 3.14 13.43
CA ALA A 293 -13.97 4.16 14.23
C ALA A 293 -13.89 5.54 13.55
N LEU A 294 -12.71 5.95 13.12
CA LEU A 294 -12.51 7.23 12.42
C LEU A 294 -13.28 7.32 11.10
N SER A 295 -13.41 6.23 10.36
CA SER A 295 -14.12 6.22 9.08
C SER A 295 -15.58 6.68 9.20
N THR A 296 -16.21 6.52 10.34
CA THR A 296 -17.59 6.95 10.60
C THR A 296 -17.73 8.48 10.75
N PHE A 297 -16.68 9.16 11.20
CA PHE A 297 -16.71 10.59 11.53
C PHE A 297 -15.92 11.45 10.55
N ILE A 298 -14.93 10.87 9.88
CA ILE A 298 -13.93 11.61 9.08
C ILE A 298 -14.57 12.48 8.00
N VAL A 299 -15.62 12.01 7.32
CA VAL A 299 -16.31 12.75 6.26
C VAL A 299 -16.99 14.00 6.82
N LYS A 300 -17.68 13.89 7.97
CA LYS A 300 -18.30 15.03 8.65
C LYS A 300 -17.26 16.03 9.14
N LEU A 301 -16.14 15.52 9.66
CA LEU A 301 -15.05 16.34 10.15
C LEU A 301 -14.35 17.10 9.01
N ALA A 302 -14.05 16.41 7.90
CA ALA A 302 -13.46 16.99 6.71
C ALA A 302 -14.36 18.05 6.04
N SER A 303 -15.67 17.84 6.00
CA SER A 303 -16.61 18.84 5.47
C SER A 303 -16.70 20.08 6.37
N LYS A 304 -16.60 19.92 7.69
CA LYS A 304 -16.69 21.02 8.66
C LYS A 304 -15.40 21.85 8.74
N ILE A 305 -14.25 21.18 8.84
CA ILE A 305 -12.96 21.82 9.07
C ILE A 305 -12.26 22.16 7.73
N GLY A 306 -12.35 21.27 6.75
CA GLY A 306 -11.58 21.26 5.52
C GLY A 306 -10.64 20.04 5.45
N LYS A 307 -10.41 19.53 4.24
CA LYS A 307 -9.58 18.32 4.04
C LYS A 307 -8.10 18.60 4.33
N LYS A 308 -7.58 19.73 3.86
CA LYS A 308 -6.20 20.19 4.12
C LYS A 308 -5.97 20.43 5.60
N GLU A 309 -6.85 21.20 6.20
CA GLU A 309 -6.77 21.60 7.60
C GLU A 309 -6.84 20.40 8.54
N LEU A 310 -7.77 19.47 8.27
CA LEU A 310 -7.88 18.20 8.99
C LEU A 310 -6.60 17.36 8.88
N SER A 311 -6.03 17.28 7.68
CA SER A 311 -4.77 16.59 7.43
C SER A 311 -3.61 17.19 8.20
N MET A 312 -3.54 18.53 8.28
CA MET A 312 -2.50 19.23 9.04
C MET A 312 -2.59 18.93 10.55
N ILE A 313 -3.80 18.93 11.10
CA ILE A 313 -4.04 18.54 12.52
C ILE A 313 -3.56 17.10 12.75
N GLY A 314 -3.92 16.18 11.85
CA GLY A 314 -3.49 14.79 11.93
C GLY A 314 -1.97 14.63 11.86
N CYS A 315 -1.30 15.34 10.95
CA CYS A 315 0.16 15.33 10.85
C CYS A 315 0.82 15.85 12.12
N PHE A 316 0.29 16.91 12.72
CA PHE A 316 0.81 17.46 13.97
C PHE A 316 0.67 16.47 15.13
N ILE A 317 -0.50 15.86 15.30
CA ILE A 317 -0.74 14.85 16.35
C ILE A 317 0.22 13.67 16.18
N SER A 318 0.38 13.17 14.96
CA SER A 318 1.27 12.05 14.68
C SER A 318 2.73 12.39 14.91
N ALA A 319 3.21 13.53 14.40
CA ALA A 319 4.58 14.01 14.61
C ALA A 319 4.89 14.20 16.10
N ALA A 320 3.99 14.84 16.84
CA ALA A 320 4.13 15.05 18.28
C ALA A 320 4.21 13.73 19.04
N SER A 321 3.40 12.73 18.68
CA SER A 321 3.43 11.40 19.30
C SER A 321 4.77 10.69 19.06
N PHE A 322 5.32 10.72 17.84
CA PHE A 322 6.61 10.10 17.55
C PHE A 322 7.78 10.85 18.20
N ILE A 323 7.73 12.19 18.25
CA ILE A 323 8.73 12.99 18.96
C ILE A 323 8.68 12.70 20.48
N LEU A 324 7.48 12.59 21.03
CA LEU A 324 7.31 12.26 22.45
C LEU A 324 7.87 10.86 22.76
N LEU A 325 7.63 9.87 21.89
CA LEU A 325 8.24 8.54 22.01
C LEU A 325 9.77 8.63 22.00
N PHE A 326 10.33 9.40 21.08
CA PHE A 326 11.79 9.59 20.99
C PHE A 326 12.37 10.21 22.27
N ILE A 327 11.72 11.24 22.84
CA ILE A 327 12.17 11.95 24.04
C ILE A 327 12.05 11.06 25.29
N ILE A 328 10.92 10.36 25.45
CA ILE A 328 10.68 9.49 26.61
C ILE A 328 11.61 8.27 26.59
N HIS A 329 11.97 7.78 25.41
CA HIS A 329 12.81 6.60 25.21
C HIS A 329 12.36 5.41 26.08
N THR A 330 11.07 5.08 25.98
CA THR A 330 10.40 4.15 26.90
C THR A 330 10.78 2.70 26.67
N HIS A 331 11.05 1.96 27.75
CA HIS A 331 11.16 0.49 27.71
C HIS A 331 9.80 -0.20 27.96
N ASN A 332 8.75 0.55 28.31
CA ASN A 332 7.43 0.00 28.50
C ASN A 332 6.68 -0.07 27.16
N VAL A 333 6.47 -1.28 26.67
CA VAL A 333 5.79 -1.54 25.41
C VAL A 333 4.36 -1.00 25.37
N TRP A 334 3.67 -0.92 26.51
CA TRP A 334 2.28 -0.43 26.55
C TRP A 334 2.19 1.08 26.42
N VAL A 335 3.18 1.83 26.95
CA VAL A 335 3.32 3.26 26.68
C VAL A 335 3.60 3.50 25.20
N TRP A 336 4.48 2.68 24.62
CA TRP A 336 4.74 2.69 23.19
C TRP A 336 3.46 2.47 22.39
N VAL A 337 2.72 1.38 22.64
CA VAL A 337 1.46 1.06 21.94
C VAL A 337 0.44 2.18 22.09
N GLY A 338 0.29 2.77 23.29
CA GLY A 338 -0.62 3.89 23.51
C GLY A 338 -0.31 5.11 22.62
N LEU A 339 0.97 5.51 22.53
CA LEU A 339 1.38 6.63 21.69
C LEU A 339 1.34 6.29 20.19
N ILE A 340 1.62 5.04 19.80
CA ILE A 340 1.42 4.57 18.42
C ILE A 340 -0.06 4.63 18.02
N ILE A 341 -0.99 4.31 18.92
CA ILE A 341 -2.43 4.46 18.65
C ILE A 341 -2.78 5.93 18.40
N VAL A 342 -2.27 6.85 19.21
CA VAL A 342 -2.46 8.30 19.00
C VAL A 342 -1.86 8.75 17.67
N ALA A 343 -0.63 8.29 17.35
CA ALA A 343 -0.01 8.55 16.05
C ALA A 343 -0.84 8.01 14.88
N THR A 344 -1.45 6.82 15.04
CA THR A 344 -2.32 6.19 14.03
C THR A 344 -3.60 7.01 13.81
N ILE A 345 -4.17 7.61 14.83
CA ILE A 345 -5.29 8.56 14.66
C ILE A 345 -4.88 9.69 13.72
N GLY A 346 -3.71 10.29 13.98
CA GLY A 346 -3.20 11.40 13.17
C GLY A 346 -2.91 10.99 11.72
N THR A 347 -2.20 9.88 11.50
CA THR A 347 -1.88 9.40 10.14
C THR A 347 -3.14 9.00 9.35
N SER A 348 -4.14 8.43 10.03
CA SER A 348 -5.40 8.02 9.41
C SER A 348 -6.23 9.19 8.92
N MET A 349 -6.17 10.36 9.58
CA MET A 349 -6.86 11.57 9.12
C MET A 349 -6.42 11.97 7.71
N PHE A 350 -5.12 11.97 7.42
CA PHE A 350 -4.61 12.24 6.07
C PHE A 350 -4.93 11.09 5.10
N ASN A 351 -4.67 9.86 5.49
CA ASN A 351 -4.84 8.68 4.63
C ASN A 351 -6.27 8.52 4.10
N MET A 352 -7.27 8.88 4.91
CA MET A 352 -8.68 8.78 4.53
C MET A 352 -9.14 9.89 3.59
N VAL A 353 -8.56 11.09 3.69
CA VAL A 353 -9.00 12.23 2.88
C VAL A 353 -8.17 12.46 1.63
N ILE A 354 -7.00 11.84 1.50
CA ILE A 354 -6.09 12.07 0.36
C ILE A 354 -6.74 11.76 -0.99
N TRP A 355 -7.59 10.74 -1.08
CA TRP A 355 -8.32 10.41 -2.30
C TRP A 355 -9.35 11.48 -2.68
N ALA A 356 -9.98 12.11 -1.68
CA ALA A 356 -10.86 13.23 -1.91
C ALA A 356 -10.08 14.53 -2.22
N MET A 357 -8.87 14.69 -1.69
CA MET A 357 -7.99 15.82 -2.03
C MET A 357 -7.52 15.76 -3.48
N ILE A 358 -7.29 14.55 -4.04
CA ILE A 358 -6.90 14.43 -5.45
C ILE A 358 -8.06 14.80 -6.40
N THR A 359 -9.32 14.53 -6.01
CA THR A 359 -10.47 15.02 -6.79
C THR A 359 -10.59 16.53 -6.77
N ASP A 360 -10.20 17.19 -5.68
CA ASP A 360 -10.12 18.67 -5.63
C ASP A 360 -9.04 19.22 -6.58
N VAL A 361 -7.95 18.47 -6.81
CA VAL A 361 -6.93 18.83 -7.81
C VAL A 361 -7.47 18.69 -9.23
N PHE A 362 -8.35 17.71 -9.50
CA PHE A 362 -9.04 17.62 -10.80
C PHE A 362 -9.90 18.84 -11.06
N ASP A 363 -10.68 19.25 -10.06
CA ASP A 363 -11.57 20.43 -10.16
C ASP A 363 -10.77 21.73 -10.32
N GLU A 364 -9.68 21.91 -9.56
CA GLU A 364 -8.76 23.06 -9.72
C GLU A 364 -8.15 23.08 -11.12
N SER A 365 -7.72 21.93 -11.66
CA SER A 365 -7.16 21.82 -13.00
C SER A 365 -8.20 22.20 -14.06
N GLU A 366 -9.46 21.75 -13.92
CA GLU A 366 -10.56 22.10 -14.82
C GLU A 366 -10.89 23.60 -14.78
N VAL A 367 -10.85 24.23 -13.59
CA VAL A 367 -11.04 25.68 -13.43
C VAL A 367 -9.92 26.47 -14.12
N GLN A 368 -8.66 26.02 -14.00
CA GLN A 368 -7.50 26.72 -14.56
C GLN A 368 -7.33 26.53 -16.07
N THR A 369 -7.55 25.31 -16.57
CA THR A 369 -7.26 24.96 -17.97
C THR A 369 -8.50 24.89 -18.86
N GLY A 370 -9.68 24.88 -18.26
CA GLY A 370 -10.95 24.68 -18.99
C GLY A 370 -11.21 23.23 -19.42
N VAL A 371 -10.25 22.33 -19.25
CA VAL A 371 -10.32 20.91 -19.66
C VAL A 371 -10.17 20.00 -18.45
N ARG A 372 -11.05 19.01 -18.34
CA ARG A 372 -10.99 17.99 -17.29
C ARG A 372 -10.03 16.86 -17.68
N GLN A 373 -9.03 16.58 -16.85
CA GLN A 373 -7.93 15.64 -17.15
C GLN A 373 -7.72 14.63 -16.01
N ASP A 374 -8.78 14.04 -15.50
CA ASP A 374 -8.77 13.14 -14.34
C ASP A 374 -7.76 11.98 -14.49
N GLY A 375 -7.76 11.33 -15.65
CA GLY A 375 -6.92 10.15 -15.90
C GLY A 375 -5.43 10.48 -15.86
N THR A 376 -5.02 11.61 -16.42
CA THR A 376 -3.61 12.03 -16.42
C THR A 376 -3.12 12.38 -15.03
N ILE A 377 -3.88 13.17 -14.29
CA ILE A 377 -3.56 13.56 -12.90
C ILE A 377 -3.50 12.33 -12.00
N TYR A 378 -4.46 11.41 -12.15
CA TYR A 378 -4.47 10.16 -11.39
C TYR A 378 -3.25 9.28 -11.70
N SER A 379 -2.83 9.19 -12.96
CA SER A 379 -1.66 8.40 -13.36
C SER A 379 -0.37 8.93 -12.75
N VAL A 380 -0.20 10.26 -12.74
CA VAL A 380 0.96 10.92 -12.11
C VAL A 380 0.97 10.69 -10.60
N TYR A 381 -0.17 10.84 -9.96
CA TYR A 381 -0.32 10.57 -8.53
C TYR A 381 -0.01 9.12 -8.18
N SER A 382 -0.50 8.16 -8.98
CA SER A 382 -0.24 6.74 -8.79
C SER A 382 1.25 6.40 -8.95
N PHE A 383 1.94 7.03 -9.92
CA PHE A 383 3.38 6.90 -10.07
C PHE A 383 4.15 7.42 -8.85
N ALA A 384 3.77 8.59 -8.33
CA ALA A 384 4.38 9.16 -7.13
C ALA A 384 4.19 8.25 -5.90
N ARG A 385 3.04 7.62 -5.75
CA ARG A 385 2.80 6.62 -4.69
C ARG A 385 3.76 5.44 -4.79
N LYS A 386 3.99 4.90 -5.99
CA LYS A 386 4.96 3.81 -6.20
C LYS A 386 6.38 4.24 -5.87
N LEU A 387 6.75 5.47 -6.22
CA LEU A 387 8.06 6.03 -5.88
C LEU A 387 8.23 6.14 -4.34
N GLY A 388 7.20 6.60 -3.63
CA GLY A 388 7.21 6.63 -2.16
C GLY A 388 7.39 5.24 -1.53
N GLN A 389 6.70 4.23 -2.08
CA GLN A 389 6.85 2.82 -1.66
C GLN A 389 8.29 2.31 -1.90
N ALA A 390 8.86 2.62 -3.06
CA ALA A 390 10.24 2.26 -3.41
C ALA A 390 11.25 2.88 -2.44
N CYS A 391 11.15 4.19 -2.25
CA CYS A 391 12.05 4.93 -1.36
C CYS A 391 11.96 4.46 0.10
N SER A 392 10.78 4.07 0.57
CA SER A 392 10.57 3.56 1.92
C SER A 392 11.42 2.31 2.20
N SER A 393 11.39 1.32 1.29
CA SER A 393 12.16 0.09 1.45
C SER A 393 13.66 0.34 1.39
N GLY A 394 14.11 1.17 0.45
CA GLY A 394 15.51 1.58 0.35
C GLY A 394 16.00 2.32 1.60
N LEU A 395 15.21 3.28 2.09
CA LEU A 395 15.52 4.05 3.30
C LEU A 395 15.61 3.13 4.52
N SER A 396 14.64 2.25 4.72
CA SER A 396 14.63 1.32 5.85
C SER A 396 15.86 0.41 5.85
N GLY A 397 16.21 -0.16 4.69
CA GLY A 397 17.38 -1.01 4.54
C GLY A 397 18.70 -0.25 4.76
N ALA A 398 18.83 0.98 4.23
CA ALA A 398 19.99 1.82 4.41
C ALA A 398 20.20 2.20 5.89
N LEU A 399 19.13 2.63 6.57
CA LEU A 399 19.21 3.03 7.98
C LEU A 399 19.55 1.86 8.90
N LEU A 400 18.99 0.66 8.66
CA LEU A 400 19.38 -0.55 9.39
C LEU A 400 20.86 -0.89 9.19
N SER A 401 21.39 -0.74 7.98
CA SER A 401 22.81 -0.96 7.73
C SER A 401 23.72 0.08 8.40
N ILE A 402 23.29 1.36 8.44
CA ILE A 402 24.05 2.43 9.11
C ILE A 402 24.20 2.16 10.60
N ILE A 403 23.16 1.63 11.27
CA ILE A 403 23.27 1.25 12.69
C ILE A 403 23.98 -0.08 12.91
N GLY A 404 24.45 -0.74 11.84
CA GLY A 404 25.17 -2.01 11.93
C GLY A 404 24.29 -3.24 12.15
N TYR A 405 23.02 -3.19 11.75
CA TYR A 405 22.10 -4.31 11.92
C TYR A 405 22.49 -5.51 11.03
N THR A 406 22.69 -6.64 11.67
CA THR A 406 22.88 -7.98 11.06
C THR A 406 22.17 -9.02 11.92
N SER A 407 22.02 -10.25 11.42
CA SER A 407 21.47 -11.35 12.24
C SER A 407 22.28 -11.64 13.51
N VAL A 408 23.57 -11.31 13.53
CA VAL A 408 24.47 -11.49 14.68
C VAL A 408 24.34 -10.34 15.69
N THR A 409 24.29 -9.09 15.20
CA THR A 409 24.25 -7.87 16.03
C THR A 409 22.82 -7.43 16.38
N ALA A 410 21.80 -8.20 15.98
CA ALA A 410 20.40 -7.83 16.09
C ALA A 410 19.92 -7.48 17.51
N PHE A 411 20.63 -7.97 18.54
CA PHE A 411 20.33 -7.72 19.95
C PHE A 411 21.42 -6.93 20.68
N ASP A 412 22.42 -6.41 19.97
CA ASP A 412 23.42 -5.53 20.55
C ASP A 412 22.75 -4.22 21.02
N PRO A 413 23.06 -3.72 22.24
CA PRO A 413 22.40 -2.53 22.81
C PRO A 413 22.40 -1.33 21.88
N LYS A 414 23.52 -1.04 21.23
CA LYS A 414 23.64 0.10 20.29
C LYS A 414 22.74 -0.06 19.05
N VAL A 415 22.62 -1.29 18.53
CA VAL A 415 21.78 -1.58 17.36
C VAL A 415 20.30 -1.53 17.74
N VAL A 416 19.96 -2.05 18.91
CA VAL A 416 18.59 -2.05 19.46
C VAL A 416 18.13 -0.61 19.71
N ASP A 417 18.94 0.24 20.31
CA ASP A 417 18.66 1.67 20.47
C ASP A 417 18.54 2.37 19.11
N GLY A 418 19.38 2.01 18.16
CA GLY A 418 19.30 2.51 16.79
C GLY A 418 17.97 2.16 16.11
N ILE A 419 17.46 0.95 16.28
CA ILE A 419 16.14 0.52 15.79
C ILE A 419 15.03 1.38 16.38
N TYR A 420 15.07 1.62 17.71
CA TYR A 420 14.10 2.47 18.39
C TYR A 420 14.11 3.89 17.82
N ASN A 421 15.29 4.49 17.71
CA ASN A 421 15.48 5.86 17.21
C ASN A 421 14.99 6.01 15.77
N ILE A 422 15.31 5.07 14.87
CA ILE A 422 14.83 5.07 13.49
C ILE A 422 13.31 4.98 13.46
N THR A 423 12.72 4.10 14.28
CA THR A 423 11.27 3.88 14.33
C THR A 423 10.51 5.11 14.83
N CYS A 424 11.16 5.98 15.64
CA CYS A 424 10.60 7.27 16.06
C CYS A 424 10.86 8.39 15.05
N LEU A 425 12.14 8.58 14.66
CA LEU A 425 12.56 9.77 13.92
C LEU A 425 12.11 9.77 12.45
N VAL A 426 12.10 8.63 11.80
CA VAL A 426 11.69 8.58 10.38
C VAL A 426 10.21 8.92 10.20
N PRO A 427 9.25 8.34 10.94
CA PRO A 427 7.86 8.77 10.86
C PRO A 427 7.66 10.21 11.37
N ALA A 428 8.34 10.64 12.43
CA ALA A 428 8.25 12.02 12.93
C ALA A 428 8.67 13.01 11.85
N GLY A 429 9.87 12.82 11.26
CA GLY A 429 10.38 13.66 10.18
C GLY A 429 9.47 13.65 8.96
N GLY A 430 8.96 12.47 8.58
CA GLY A 430 7.99 12.34 7.50
C GLY A 430 6.69 13.10 7.75
N MET A 431 6.12 13.03 8.96
CA MET A 431 4.90 13.78 9.31
C MET A 431 5.14 15.29 9.37
N ILE A 432 6.32 15.74 9.83
CA ILE A 432 6.72 17.15 9.77
C ILE A 432 6.85 17.63 8.33
N LEU A 433 7.56 16.87 7.49
CA LEU A 433 7.71 17.22 6.07
C LEU A 433 6.36 17.22 5.35
N LEU A 434 5.46 16.29 5.68
CA LEU A 434 4.09 16.27 5.16
C LEU A 434 3.30 17.50 5.59
N LEU A 435 3.41 17.90 6.86
CA LEU A 435 2.80 19.11 7.40
C LEU A 435 3.30 20.35 6.64
N LEU A 436 4.61 20.46 6.44
CA LEU A 436 5.23 21.56 5.68
C LEU A 436 4.77 21.55 4.21
N ALA A 437 4.70 20.38 3.58
CA ALA A 437 4.21 20.25 2.21
C ALA A 437 2.73 20.68 2.09
N LEU A 438 1.89 20.30 3.04
CA LEU A 438 0.50 20.75 3.10
C LEU A 438 0.42 22.26 3.29
N CYS A 439 1.24 22.85 4.15
CA CYS A 439 1.24 24.30 4.40
C CYS A 439 1.66 25.10 3.17
N PHE A 440 2.79 24.75 2.55
CA PHE A 440 3.49 25.58 1.58
C PHE A 440 3.31 25.14 0.13
N LEU A 441 3.15 23.84 -0.14
CA LEU A 441 3.07 23.32 -1.51
C LEU A 441 1.64 23.02 -1.96
N TYR A 442 0.74 22.64 -1.05
CA TYR A 442 -0.64 22.32 -1.41
C TYR A 442 -1.58 23.50 -1.17
N PRO A 443 -2.05 24.19 -2.24
CA PRO A 443 -2.78 25.47 -2.09
C PRO A 443 -4.27 25.34 -1.80
N LEU A 444 -4.86 24.12 -1.94
CA LEU A 444 -6.30 23.91 -1.86
C LEU A 444 -6.78 23.80 -0.40
N ASN A 445 -7.01 24.95 0.22
CA ASN A 445 -7.71 25.04 1.49
C ASN A 445 -9.23 24.93 1.29
N LYS A 446 -10.00 24.82 2.38
CA LYS A 446 -11.46 24.69 2.33
C LYS A 446 -12.12 25.75 1.46
N LYS A 447 -11.78 27.02 1.66
CA LYS A 447 -12.35 28.16 0.93
C LYS A 447 -12.13 28.03 -0.58
N ARG A 448 -10.91 27.71 -1.01
CA ARG A 448 -10.56 27.57 -2.44
C ARG A 448 -11.25 26.37 -3.09
N VAL A 449 -11.43 25.28 -2.36
CA VAL A 449 -12.20 24.11 -2.84
C VAL A 449 -13.67 24.47 -3.05
N GLU A 450 -14.29 25.21 -2.12
CA GLU A 450 -15.66 25.68 -2.23
C GLU A 450 -15.83 26.67 -3.41
N GLU A 451 -14.89 27.62 -3.57
CA GLU A 451 -14.87 28.55 -4.71
C GLU A 451 -14.76 27.82 -6.06
N ASN A 452 -13.93 26.78 -6.17
CA ASN A 452 -13.79 26.00 -7.39
C ASN A 452 -15.07 25.22 -7.70
N ALA A 453 -15.68 24.60 -6.70
CA ALA A 453 -16.93 23.87 -6.85
C ALA A 453 -18.06 24.80 -7.36
N GLU A 454 -18.15 26.02 -6.83
CA GLU A 454 -19.15 27.00 -7.28
C GLU A 454 -18.89 27.47 -8.71
N LYS A 455 -17.63 27.80 -9.07
CA LYS A 455 -17.27 28.17 -10.45
C LYS A 455 -17.63 27.06 -11.46
N LEU A 456 -17.36 25.80 -11.13
CA LEU A 456 -17.71 24.69 -11.99
C LEU A 456 -19.22 24.46 -12.08
N ARG A 457 -19.94 24.69 -10.98
CA ARG A 457 -21.42 24.63 -10.96
C ARG A 457 -22.06 25.66 -11.89
N ILE A 458 -21.60 26.90 -11.81
CA ILE A 458 -22.06 27.99 -12.70
C ILE A 458 -21.79 27.64 -14.17
N LYS A 459 -20.54 27.25 -14.49
CA LYS A 459 -20.13 26.86 -15.84
C LYS A 459 -20.92 25.69 -16.43
N ARG A 460 -21.35 24.72 -15.58
CA ARG A 460 -22.16 23.57 -16.00
C ARG A 460 -23.64 23.90 -16.19
N ASN A 461 -24.15 24.93 -15.50
CA ASN A 461 -25.53 25.40 -15.64
C ASN A 461 -25.72 26.36 -16.84
N GLU A 462 -24.63 26.95 -17.35
CA GLU A 462 -24.62 27.82 -18.53
C GLU A 462 -24.48 27.03 -19.86
N LYS A 463 -24.19 25.71 -19.78
CA LYS A 463 -24.17 24.78 -20.92
C LYS A 463 -25.47 23.98 -21.01
#